data_9239c34d94e04948a8c6a5af7846945e
#
_entry.id   9239c34d94e04948a8c6a5af7846945e
#
_cell.length_a   1.000
_cell.length_b   1.000
_cell.length_c   1.000
_cell.angle_alpha   90.00
_cell.angle_beta   90.00
_cell.angle_gamma   90.00
#
_symmetry.space_group_name_H-M   'P 1'
#
loop_
_entity.id
_entity.type
_entity.pdbx_description
1 polymer ?
#
loop_
_entity_poly.entity_id
_entity_poly.type
_entity_poly.pdbx_seq_one_letter_code
_entity_poly.pdbx_strand_id
1 'polypeptide(L)'
;GKDIIRFHTIYWPIFLMSLDLPLPKQVFGHPWLLQGDGKMSKSKGNVIYADDMVRLFGVDATRYFVLHEMPFENDGIITWDLVIERFNSDLANILGNLVNRTVSMSNKYFDGIVKSTGATGDADQIAIDADLKAVVTGTRDKVAKKMEGLRVADAITEVFALFRRCNKYIDETTPWVLAKDEAQQDRLAE
;
A
#
# COMPACT_ATOMS: atom_id res chain seq x y z
N GLY A 1 16.31 8.15 -13.09
CA GLY A 1 17.29 7.26 -12.43
C GLY A 1 18.55 7.99 -12.02
N LYS A 2 19.26 7.44 -11.04
CA LYS A 2 20.52 8.04 -10.51
C LYS A 2 21.64 8.18 -11.55
N ASP A 3 21.60 7.44 -12.62
CA ASP A 3 22.59 7.46 -13.70
C ASP A 3 22.57 8.74 -14.55
N ILE A 4 21.43 9.41 -14.63
CA ILE A 4 21.26 10.65 -15.39
C ILE A 4 21.13 11.90 -14.51
N ILE A 5 21.35 11.77 -13.20
CA ILE A 5 21.15 12.87 -12.24
C ILE A 5 22.05 14.07 -12.54
N ARG A 6 23.28 13.84 -13.03
CA ARG A 6 24.21 14.89 -13.43
C ARG A 6 23.63 15.84 -14.48
N PHE A 7 22.91 15.28 -15.45
CA PHE A 7 22.28 16.10 -16.50
C PHE A 7 21.17 17.01 -15.96
N HIS A 8 20.43 16.53 -14.95
CA HIS A 8 19.31 17.24 -14.35
C HIS A 8 19.71 18.19 -13.21
N THR A 9 20.87 17.99 -12.60
CA THR A 9 21.32 18.79 -11.45
C THR A 9 22.42 19.79 -11.78
N ILE A 10 23.13 19.59 -12.88
CA ILE A 10 24.22 20.47 -13.32
C ILE A 10 23.90 21.11 -14.67
N TYR A 11 23.82 20.31 -15.73
CA TYR A 11 23.71 20.88 -17.08
C TYR A 11 22.38 21.57 -17.34
N TRP A 12 21.26 20.97 -16.96
CA TRP A 12 19.96 21.58 -17.12
C TRP A 12 19.80 22.89 -16.34
N PRO A 13 20.15 23.01 -15.07
CA PRO A 13 20.18 24.29 -14.37
C PRO A 13 21.04 25.36 -15.07
N ILE A 14 22.22 25.00 -15.60
CA ILE A 14 23.06 25.94 -16.34
C ILE A 14 22.34 26.49 -17.58
N PHE A 15 21.66 25.62 -18.33
CA PHE A 15 20.86 26.05 -19.49
C PHE A 15 19.72 26.98 -19.08
N LEU A 16 19.00 26.64 -18.01
CA LEU A 16 17.92 27.50 -17.51
C LEU A 16 18.43 28.87 -17.08
N MET A 17 19.54 28.91 -16.35
CA MET A 17 20.19 30.17 -15.95
C MET A 17 20.63 31.01 -17.17
N SER A 18 21.17 30.38 -18.21
CA SER A 18 21.59 31.07 -19.43
C SER A 18 20.43 31.64 -20.22
N LEU A 19 19.22 31.15 -20.01
CA LEU A 19 17.99 31.59 -20.66
C LEU A 19 17.10 32.48 -19.77
N ASP A 20 17.60 32.87 -18.59
CA ASP A 20 16.83 33.60 -17.58
C ASP A 20 15.49 32.90 -17.21
N LEU A 21 15.49 31.55 -17.22
CA LEU A 21 14.34 30.74 -16.84
C LEU A 21 14.41 30.32 -15.38
N PRO A 22 13.25 30.11 -14.71
CA PRO A 22 13.21 29.66 -13.32
C PRO A 22 13.88 28.31 -13.14
N LEU A 23 14.66 28.16 -12.06
CA LEU A 23 15.29 26.88 -11.68
C LEU A 23 14.24 25.93 -11.04
N PRO A 24 14.41 24.61 -11.18
CA PRO A 24 13.58 23.65 -10.44
C PRO A 24 13.76 23.84 -8.95
N LYS A 25 12.67 23.77 -8.19
CA LYS A 25 12.74 23.84 -6.71
C LYS A 25 13.40 22.62 -6.10
N GLN A 26 13.29 21.47 -6.75
CA GLN A 26 13.85 20.22 -6.31
C GLN A 26 14.12 19.31 -7.50
N VAL A 27 15.22 18.56 -7.44
CA VAL A 27 15.49 17.43 -8.35
C VAL A 27 15.62 16.19 -7.48
N PHE A 28 14.83 15.18 -7.78
CA PHE A 28 14.83 13.92 -7.05
C PHE A 28 15.28 12.78 -7.96
N GLY A 29 16.32 12.04 -7.53
CA GLY A 29 16.82 10.87 -8.22
C GLY A 29 16.44 9.60 -7.49
N HIS A 30 15.90 8.63 -8.21
CA HIS A 30 15.64 7.29 -7.67
C HIS A 30 16.74 6.30 -8.09
N PRO A 31 16.98 5.24 -7.30
CA PRO A 31 17.98 4.21 -7.61
C PRO A 31 17.56 3.32 -8.79
N TRP A 32 18.35 2.32 -9.06
CA TRP A 32 18.08 1.35 -10.12
C TRP A 32 17.13 0.25 -9.63
N LEU A 33 16.45 -0.35 -10.60
CA LEU A 33 15.79 -1.63 -10.45
C LEU A 33 16.68 -2.69 -11.08
N LEU A 34 17.16 -3.62 -10.26
CA LEU A 34 18.07 -4.69 -10.63
C LEU A 34 17.31 -6.01 -10.79
N GLN A 35 17.80 -6.90 -11.65
CA GLN A 35 17.33 -8.27 -11.69
C GLN A 35 18.40 -9.21 -11.13
N GLY A 36 18.06 -9.95 -10.07
CA GLY A 36 19.03 -10.78 -9.38
C GLY A 36 20.20 -9.95 -8.82
N ASP A 37 21.41 -10.29 -9.18
CA ASP A 37 22.65 -9.66 -8.73
C ASP A 37 23.16 -8.55 -9.67
N GLY A 38 22.39 -8.18 -10.69
CA GLY A 38 22.89 -7.29 -11.70
C GLY A 38 21.92 -6.35 -12.38
N LYS A 39 22.49 -5.35 -13.05
CA LYS A 39 21.74 -4.41 -13.88
C LYS A 39 21.08 -5.14 -15.05
N MET A 40 19.80 -4.85 -15.26
CA MET A 40 19.07 -5.35 -16.43
C MET A 40 19.71 -4.84 -17.72
N SER A 41 19.91 -5.74 -18.68
CA SER A 41 20.51 -5.41 -19.98
C SER A 41 19.86 -6.27 -21.08
N LYS A 42 19.46 -5.61 -22.17
CA LYS A 42 18.91 -6.32 -23.35
C LYS A 42 19.87 -7.35 -23.91
N SER A 43 21.18 -7.05 -23.90
CA SER A 43 22.21 -7.97 -24.39
C SER A 43 22.41 -9.22 -23.52
N LYS A 44 22.04 -9.15 -22.24
CA LYS A 44 22.08 -10.30 -21.31
C LYS A 44 20.78 -11.10 -21.30
N GLY A 45 19.71 -10.60 -21.95
CA GLY A 45 18.41 -11.25 -21.96
C GLY A 45 17.71 -11.29 -20.61
N ASN A 46 18.18 -10.48 -19.63
CA ASN A 46 17.66 -10.46 -18.27
C ASN A 46 16.74 -9.26 -18.00
N VAL A 47 15.99 -8.81 -18.99
CA VAL A 47 15.08 -7.67 -18.83
C VAL A 47 13.68 -8.17 -18.50
N ILE A 48 13.11 -7.69 -17.39
CA ILE A 48 11.68 -7.83 -17.12
C ILE A 48 11.00 -6.56 -17.65
N TYR A 49 10.13 -6.74 -18.63
CA TYR A 49 9.41 -5.60 -19.23
C TYR A 49 8.13 -5.32 -18.45
N ALA A 50 7.83 -4.02 -18.29
CA ALA A 50 6.59 -3.60 -17.62
C ALA A 50 5.33 -4.13 -18.35
N ASP A 51 5.37 -4.19 -19.68
CA ASP A 51 4.27 -4.73 -20.49
C ASP A 51 3.99 -6.21 -20.20
N ASP A 52 5.03 -7.00 -19.95
CA ASP A 52 4.87 -8.42 -19.57
C ASP A 52 4.25 -8.53 -18.16
N MET A 53 4.67 -7.70 -17.22
CA MET A 53 4.07 -7.66 -15.89
C MET A 53 2.60 -7.25 -15.96
N VAL A 54 2.29 -6.20 -16.73
CA VAL A 54 0.90 -5.74 -16.91
C VAL A 54 0.03 -6.81 -17.56
N ARG A 55 0.55 -7.52 -18.55
CA ARG A 55 -0.17 -8.62 -19.22
C ARG A 55 -0.47 -9.78 -18.27
N LEU A 56 0.46 -10.12 -17.37
CA LEU A 56 0.34 -11.25 -16.46
C LEU A 56 -0.49 -10.89 -15.21
N PHE A 57 -0.34 -9.70 -14.67
CA PHE A 57 -0.85 -9.33 -13.34
C PHE A 57 -1.82 -8.13 -13.34
N GLY A 58 -1.95 -7.45 -14.45
CA GLY A 58 -2.73 -6.21 -14.55
C GLY A 58 -1.95 -4.96 -14.13
N VAL A 59 -2.50 -3.81 -14.47
CA VAL A 59 -1.86 -2.50 -14.26
C VAL A 59 -1.68 -2.19 -12.77
N ASP A 60 -2.72 -2.38 -11.96
CA ASP A 60 -2.73 -1.97 -10.56
C ASP A 60 -1.73 -2.77 -9.73
N ALA A 61 -1.69 -4.10 -9.92
CA ALA A 61 -0.75 -4.96 -9.22
C ALA A 61 0.70 -4.69 -9.64
N THR A 62 0.95 -4.42 -10.92
CA THR A 62 2.28 -4.02 -11.42
C THR A 62 2.72 -2.69 -10.79
N ARG A 63 1.84 -1.68 -10.74
CA ARG A 63 2.14 -0.39 -10.11
C ARG A 63 2.40 -0.53 -8.62
N TYR A 64 1.56 -1.32 -7.93
CA TYR A 64 1.76 -1.63 -6.52
C TYR A 64 3.17 -2.18 -6.27
N PHE A 65 3.57 -3.23 -7.01
CA PHE A 65 4.86 -3.87 -6.86
C PHE A 65 6.01 -2.87 -7.05
N VAL A 66 6.01 -2.13 -8.16
CA VAL A 66 7.09 -1.19 -8.46
C VAL A 66 7.21 -0.10 -7.40
N LEU A 67 6.10 0.45 -6.93
CA LEU A 67 6.10 1.50 -5.91
C LEU A 67 6.47 0.99 -4.52
N HIS A 68 6.15 -0.27 -4.22
CA HIS A 68 6.44 -0.88 -2.93
C HIS A 68 7.89 -1.38 -2.85
N GLU A 69 8.41 -2.01 -3.91
CA GLU A 69 9.73 -2.66 -3.91
C GLU A 69 10.88 -1.77 -4.37
N MET A 70 10.62 -0.50 -4.72
CA MET A 70 11.67 0.48 -5.00
C MET A 70 11.87 1.44 -3.82
N PRO A 71 12.63 1.05 -2.80
CA PRO A 71 13.05 2.00 -1.77
C PRO A 71 13.96 3.03 -2.43
N PHE A 72 13.72 4.33 -2.15
CA PHE A 72 14.48 5.37 -2.83
C PHE A 72 15.90 5.57 -2.29
N GLU A 73 16.24 4.94 -1.18
CA GLU A 73 17.57 4.98 -0.59
C GLU A 73 18.54 3.98 -1.22
N ASN A 74 18.03 2.85 -1.73
CA ASN A 74 18.86 1.74 -2.24
C ASN A 74 18.32 1.22 -3.57
N ASP A 75 19.15 0.51 -4.32
CA ASP A 75 18.69 -0.18 -5.52
C ASP A 75 17.68 -1.27 -5.15
N GLY A 76 16.56 -1.31 -5.89
CA GLY A 76 15.54 -2.33 -5.75
C GLY A 76 15.92 -3.58 -6.55
N ILE A 77 15.43 -4.73 -6.10
CA ILE A 77 15.62 -6.00 -6.82
C ILE A 77 14.24 -6.48 -7.29
N ILE A 78 14.16 -6.92 -8.54
CA ILE A 78 12.98 -7.57 -9.08
C ILE A 78 13.33 -9.01 -9.47
N THR A 79 12.53 -9.94 -8.96
CA THR A 79 12.48 -11.35 -9.40
C THR A 79 11.05 -11.78 -9.53
N TRP A 80 10.76 -12.78 -10.36
CA TRP A 80 9.40 -13.32 -10.48
C TRP A 80 8.88 -13.88 -9.17
N ASP A 81 9.75 -14.52 -8.38
CA ASP A 81 9.39 -15.08 -7.07
C ASP A 81 8.97 -13.95 -6.12
N LEU A 82 9.70 -12.83 -6.08
CA LEU A 82 9.35 -11.68 -5.26
C LEU A 82 8.03 -11.02 -5.71
N VAL A 83 7.80 -10.91 -7.02
CA VAL A 83 6.53 -10.41 -7.56
C VAL A 83 5.35 -11.27 -7.09
N ILE A 84 5.47 -12.60 -7.23
CA ILE A 84 4.44 -13.55 -6.81
C ILE A 84 4.23 -13.51 -5.29
N GLU A 85 5.31 -13.46 -4.52
CA GLU A 85 5.24 -13.36 -3.06
C GLU A 85 4.49 -12.10 -2.63
N ARG A 86 4.80 -10.95 -3.19
CA ARG A 86 4.11 -9.69 -2.86
C ARG A 86 2.64 -9.70 -3.23
N PHE A 87 2.29 -10.23 -4.37
CA PHE A 87 0.89 -10.32 -4.77
C PHE A 87 0.09 -11.23 -3.86
N ASN A 88 0.67 -12.37 -3.48
CA ASN A 88 0.00 -13.30 -2.58
C ASN A 88 -0.07 -12.76 -1.15
N SER A 89 1.04 -12.26 -0.60
CA SER A 89 1.08 -11.81 0.79
C SER A 89 0.27 -10.52 1.00
N ASP A 90 0.43 -9.54 0.15
CA ASP A 90 -0.13 -8.21 0.39
C ASP A 90 -1.50 -8.05 -0.29
N LEU A 91 -1.58 -8.25 -1.61
CA LEU A 91 -2.81 -8.00 -2.35
C LEU A 91 -3.88 -9.08 -2.09
N ALA A 92 -3.51 -10.37 -2.12
CA ALA A 92 -4.48 -11.43 -1.88
C ALA A 92 -4.77 -11.62 -0.37
N ASN A 93 -3.74 -11.86 0.45
CA ASN A 93 -3.95 -12.25 1.84
C ASN A 93 -4.25 -11.09 2.79
N ILE A 94 -3.79 -9.87 2.52
CA ILE A 94 -4.11 -8.72 3.38
C ILE A 94 -5.32 -7.98 2.83
N LEU A 95 -5.19 -7.35 1.65
CA LEU A 95 -6.25 -6.51 1.08
C LEU A 95 -7.43 -7.34 0.59
N GLY A 96 -7.19 -8.36 -0.23
CA GLY A 96 -8.24 -9.21 -0.79
C GLY A 96 -9.01 -9.95 0.29
N ASN A 97 -8.32 -10.47 1.31
CA ASN A 97 -8.98 -11.12 2.46
C ASN A 97 -9.84 -10.12 3.25
N LEU A 98 -9.34 -8.91 3.53
CA LEU A 98 -10.12 -7.88 4.22
C LEU A 98 -11.40 -7.53 3.45
N VAL A 99 -11.28 -7.25 2.16
CA VAL A 99 -12.44 -6.90 1.31
C VAL A 99 -13.44 -8.07 1.25
N ASN A 100 -12.95 -9.28 0.99
CA ASN A 100 -13.81 -10.47 0.91
C ASN A 100 -14.55 -10.73 2.22
N ARG A 101 -13.88 -10.68 3.36
CA ARG A 101 -14.49 -10.89 4.68
C ARG A 101 -15.56 -9.83 4.96
N THR A 102 -15.22 -8.55 4.76
CA THR A 102 -16.13 -7.44 5.03
C THR A 102 -17.38 -7.51 4.15
N VAL A 103 -17.22 -7.65 2.83
CA VAL A 103 -18.34 -7.71 1.88
C VAL A 103 -19.19 -8.96 2.11
N SER A 104 -18.55 -10.12 2.34
CA SER A 104 -19.28 -11.36 2.58
C SER A 104 -20.12 -11.32 3.87
N MET A 105 -19.58 -10.75 4.95
CA MET A 105 -20.31 -10.60 6.21
C MET A 105 -21.42 -9.55 6.09
N SER A 106 -21.17 -8.42 5.45
CA SER A 106 -22.22 -7.41 5.19
C SER A 106 -23.39 -7.99 4.41
N ASN A 107 -23.13 -8.74 3.35
CA ASN A 107 -24.17 -9.40 2.58
C ASN A 107 -24.90 -10.47 3.40
N LYS A 108 -24.15 -11.29 4.13
CA LYS A 108 -24.71 -12.40 4.90
C LYS A 108 -25.61 -11.95 6.05
N TYR A 109 -25.23 -10.90 6.76
CA TYR A 109 -25.91 -10.49 7.99
C TYR A 109 -26.88 -9.33 7.77
N PHE A 110 -26.69 -8.50 6.74
CA PHE A 110 -27.40 -7.25 6.53
C PHE A 110 -27.83 -7.00 5.08
N ASP A 111 -27.83 -8.03 4.22
CA ASP A 111 -28.16 -7.90 2.79
C ASP A 111 -27.37 -6.77 2.08
N GLY A 112 -26.13 -6.54 2.50
CA GLY A 112 -25.25 -5.49 1.97
C GLY A 112 -25.57 -4.07 2.45
N ILE A 113 -26.52 -3.90 3.35
CA ILE A 113 -26.91 -2.61 3.91
C ILE A 113 -26.31 -2.45 5.30
N VAL A 114 -25.24 -1.66 5.41
CA VAL A 114 -24.59 -1.36 6.68
C VAL A 114 -25.15 -0.06 7.25
N LYS A 115 -25.60 -0.10 8.51
CA LYS A 115 -26.12 1.05 9.24
C LYS A 115 -25.35 1.16 10.55
N SER A 116 -24.93 2.38 10.90
CA SER A 116 -24.42 2.64 12.25
C SER A 116 -25.61 2.64 13.23
N THR A 117 -25.45 1.89 14.30
CA THR A 117 -26.44 1.79 15.38
C THR A 117 -26.02 2.62 16.60
N GLY A 118 -24.75 3.03 16.67
CA GLY A 118 -24.15 3.66 17.84
C GLY A 118 -24.01 2.70 19.03
N ALA A 119 -24.17 1.40 18.79
CA ALA A 119 -24.04 0.40 19.86
C ALA A 119 -22.58 0.28 20.32
N THR A 120 -22.40 0.19 21.63
CA THR A 120 -21.10 -0.04 22.25
C THR A 120 -21.05 -1.43 22.86
N GLY A 121 -19.86 -2.01 22.93
CA GLY A 121 -19.65 -3.27 23.62
C GLY A 121 -19.30 -3.08 25.10
N ASP A 122 -18.77 -4.14 25.70
CA ASP A 122 -18.16 -4.11 27.04
C ASP A 122 -16.85 -3.27 27.02
N ALA A 123 -16.19 -3.17 28.18
CA ALA A 123 -14.99 -2.36 28.33
C ALA A 123 -13.84 -2.80 27.41
N ASP A 124 -13.70 -4.11 27.18
CA ASP A 124 -12.64 -4.65 26.32
C ASP A 124 -12.94 -4.35 24.85
N GLN A 125 -14.17 -4.51 24.44
CA GLN A 125 -14.63 -4.17 23.07
C GLN A 125 -14.49 -2.67 22.80
N ILE A 126 -14.85 -1.80 23.74
CA ILE A 126 -14.66 -0.35 23.65
C ILE A 126 -13.17 -0.01 23.46
N ALA A 127 -12.28 -0.69 24.18
CA ALA A 127 -10.83 -0.47 24.04
C ALA A 127 -10.32 -0.90 22.65
N ILE A 128 -10.80 -2.02 22.12
CA ILE A 128 -10.45 -2.52 20.79
C ILE A 128 -10.95 -1.55 19.71
N ASP A 129 -12.18 -1.02 19.82
CA ASP A 129 -12.76 -0.03 18.93
C ASP A 129 -11.96 1.28 18.94
N ALA A 130 -11.59 1.76 20.13
CA ALA A 130 -10.80 2.97 20.30
C ALA A 130 -9.40 2.83 19.66
N ASP A 131 -8.76 1.68 19.79
CA ASP A 131 -7.47 1.39 19.15
C ASP A 131 -7.60 1.39 17.63
N LEU A 132 -8.58 0.69 17.05
CA LEU A 132 -8.81 0.73 15.61
C LEU A 132 -9.07 2.16 15.12
N LYS A 133 -9.93 2.91 15.81
CA LYS A 133 -10.24 4.30 15.47
C LYS A 133 -8.99 5.18 15.50
N ALA A 134 -8.12 5.01 16.49
CA ALA A 134 -6.85 5.74 16.58
C ALA A 134 -5.93 5.42 15.40
N VAL A 135 -5.83 4.15 15.00
CA VAL A 135 -5.04 3.74 13.83
C VAL A 135 -5.62 4.33 12.55
N VAL A 136 -6.94 4.21 12.33
CA VAL A 136 -7.61 4.76 11.12
C VAL A 136 -7.38 6.26 11.00
N THR A 137 -7.64 7.02 12.07
CA THR A 137 -7.52 8.48 12.06
C THR A 137 -6.06 8.96 11.95
N GLY A 138 -5.12 8.22 12.55
CA GLY A 138 -3.68 8.54 12.51
C GLY A 138 -2.97 8.14 11.23
N THR A 139 -3.53 7.23 10.43
CA THR A 139 -2.85 6.71 9.22
C THR A 139 -2.63 7.79 8.16
N ARG A 140 -3.59 8.69 7.96
CA ARG A 140 -3.47 9.79 6.99
C ARG A 140 -2.21 10.62 7.19
N ASP A 141 -1.95 11.04 8.42
CA ASP A 141 -0.80 11.90 8.74
C ASP A 141 0.52 11.16 8.60
N LYS A 142 0.54 9.87 8.95
CA LYS A 142 1.71 9.00 8.74
C LYS A 142 2.04 8.87 7.25
N VAL A 143 1.03 8.59 6.42
CA VAL A 143 1.16 8.49 4.96
C VAL A 143 1.63 9.83 4.38
N ALA A 144 0.99 10.94 4.74
CA ALA A 144 1.35 12.28 4.26
C ALA A 144 2.82 12.61 4.58
N LYS A 145 3.26 12.37 5.82
CA LYS A 145 4.66 12.58 6.23
C LYS A 145 5.65 11.76 5.40
N LYS A 146 5.33 10.50 5.08
CA LYS A 146 6.16 9.67 4.23
C LYS A 146 6.19 10.18 2.79
N MET A 147 5.03 10.60 2.26
CA MET A 147 4.93 11.16 0.91
C MET A 147 5.67 12.50 0.76
N GLU A 148 5.60 13.39 1.76
CA GLU A 148 6.39 14.63 1.79
C GLU A 148 7.90 14.36 1.76
N GLY A 149 8.35 13.29 2.39
CA GLY A 149 9.73 12.81 2.35
C GLY A 149 10.08 11.99 1.08
N LEU A 150 9.16 11.88 0.11
CA LEU A 150 9.30 11.07 -1.12
C LEU A 150 9.51 9.56 -0.84
N ARG A 151 9.10 9.09 0.34
CA ARG A 151 9.22 7.69 0.78
C ARG A 151 7.96 6.91 0.42
N VAL A 152 7.73 6.70 -0.87
CA VAL A 152 6.49 6.10 -1.39
C VAL A 152 6.28 4.67 -0.90
N ALA A 153 7.32 3.83 -0.89
CA ALA A 153 7.25 2.46 -0.39
C ALA A 153 6.81 2.41 1.09
N ASP A 154 7.37 3.29 1.91
CA ASP A 154 6.98 3.41 3.32
C ASP A 154 5.54 3.91 3.49
N ALA A 155 5.10 4.85 2.64
CA ALA A 155 3.72 5.32 2.67
C ALA A 155 2.72 4.20 2.37
N ILE A 156 3.03 3.35 1.38
CA ILE A 156 2.25 2.15 1.08
C ILE A 156 2.26 1.18 2.27
N THR A 157 3.41 0.98 2.92
CA THR A 157 3.53 0.13 4.10
C THR A 157 2.63 0.60 5.25
N GLU A 158 2.49 1.92 5.48
CA GLU A 158 1.56 2.48 6.48
C GLU A 158 0.10 2.16 6.12
N VAL A 159 -0.28 2.23 4.84
CA VAL A 159 -1.63 1.84 4.39
C VAL A 159 -1.88 0.34 4.65
N PHE A 160 -0.93 -0.52 4.31
CA PHE A 160 -1.06 -1.96 4.56
C PHE A 160 -1.01 -2.32 6.04
N ALA A 161 -0.35 -1.52 6.89
CA ALA A 161 -0.42 -1.66 8.35
C ALA A 161 -1.86 -1.42 8.85
N LEU A 162 -2.56 -0.42 8.30
CA LEU A 162 -3.99 -0.22 8.57
C LEU A 162 -4.82 -1.44 8.15
N PHE A 163 -4.64 -1.98 6.94
CA PHE A 163 -5.39 -3.16 6.49
C PHE A 163 -5.16 -4.38 7.37
N ARG A 164 -3.91 -4.61 7.82
CA ARG A 164 -3.59 -5.66 8.81
C ARG A 164 -4.32 -5.43 10.13
N ARG A 165 -4.36 -4.17 10.61
CA ARG A 165 -5.10 -3.83 11.85
C ARG A 165 -6.61 -4.07 11.68
N CYS A 166 -7.19 -3.75 10.52
CA CYS A 166 -8.60 -4.05 10.23
C CYS A 166 -8.88 -5.57 10.22
N ASN A 167 -8.01 -6.38 9.57
CA ASN A 167 -8.16 -7.83 9.62
C ASN A 167 -8.11 -8.36 11.06
N LYS A 168 -7.14 -7.86 11.86
CA LYS A 168 -7.02 -8.23 13.27
C LYS A 168 -8.26 -7.83 14.07
N TYR A 169 -8.85 -6.68 13.80
CA TYR A 169 -10.10 -6.23 14.43
C TYR A 169 -11.25 -7.21 14.20
N ILE A 170 -11.41 -7.71 12.96
CA ILE A 170 -12.42 -8.74 12.67
C ILE A 170 -12.18 -10.01 13.49
N ASP A 171 -10.91 -10.39 13.71
CA ASP A 171 -10.58 -11.57 14.52
C ASP A 171 -10.83 -11.33 16.02
N GLU A 172 -10.56 -10.13 16.51
CA GLU A 172 -10.77 -9.74 17.91
C GLU A 172 -12.26 -9.60 18.27
N THR A 173 -13.06 -9.03 17.36
CA THR A 173 -14.49 -8.79 17.57
C THR A 173 -15.38 -9.99 17.25
N THR A 174 -14.84 -10.98 16.54
CA THR A 174 -15.53 -12.25 16.20
C THR A 174 -16.99 -12.08 15.74
N PRO A 175 -17.25 -11.32 14.64
CA PRO A 175 -18.63 -10.99 14.21
C PRO A 175 -19.51 -12.21 13.95
N TRP A 176 -18.93 -13.37 13.61
CA TRP A 176 -19.66 -14.62 13.45
C TRP A 176 -20.18 -15.21 14.80
N VAL A 177 -19.64 -14.75 15.93
CA VAL A 177 -20.16 -15.10 17.27
C VAL A 177 -21.28 -14.15 17.62
N LEU A 178 -21.11 -12.82 17.41
CA LEU A 178 -22.14 -11.81 17.63
C LEU A 178 -23.41 -12.11 16.83
N ALA A 179 -23.25 -12.60 15.60
CA ALA A 179 -24.37 -12.92 14.70
C ALA A 179 -25.28 -14.06 15.21
N LYS A 180 -24.87 -14.83 16.23
CA LYS A 180 -25.67 -15.90 16.81
C LYS A 180 -26.57 -15.46 17.97
N ASP A 181 -26.35 -14.22 18.45
CA ASP A 181 -27.08 -13.66 19.58
C ASP A 181 -27.94 -12.48 19.09
N GLU A 182 -29.25 -12.62 19.21
CA GLU A 182 -30.21 -11.58 18.81
C GLU A 182 -29.99 -10.27 19.58
N ALA A 183 -29.52 -10.34 20.84
CA ALA A 183 -29.22 -9.17 21.65
C ALA A 183 -27.96 -8.39 21.18
N GLN A 184 -27.12 -8.99 20.35
CA GLN A 184 -25.89 -8.41 19.85
C GLN A 184 -25.97 -7.89 18.39
N GLN A 185 -27.16 -7.89 17.80
CA GLN A 185 -27.32 -7.50 16.38
C GLN A 185 -26.93 -6.04 16.14
N ASP A 186 -27.24 -5.13 17.05
CA ASP A 186 -26.85 -3.72 16.94
C ASP A 186 -25.32 -3.56 17.05
N ARG A 187 -24.68 -4.33 17.91
CA ARG A 187 -23.22 -4.35 18.05
C ARG A 187 -22.55 -4.97 16.80
N LEU A 188 -23.15 -5.98 16.21
CA LEU A 188 -22.66 -6.59 14.98
C LEU A 188 -22.74 -5.60 13.80
N ALA A 189 -23.76 -4.75 13.76
CA ALA A 189 -23.95 -3.75 12.71
C ALA A 189 -23.00 -2.54 12.83
N GLU A 190 -22.60 -2.17 14.06
CA GLU A 190 -21.65 -1.09 14.33
C GLU A 190 -20.21 -1.49 14.00
#